data_a6b9ece90d3bf3f7175cd218b8e672a2
#
_entry.id   a6b9ece90d3bf3f7175cd218b8e672a2
#
_cell.length_a   1.000
_cell.length_b   1.000
_cell.length_c   1.000
_cell.angle_alpha   90.00
_cell.angle_beta   90.00
_cell.angle_gamma   90.00
#
_symmetry.space_group_name_H-M   'P 1'
#
loop_
_entity.id
_entity.type
_entity.pdbx_description
1 polymer ?
#
loop_
_entity_poly.entity_id
_entity_poly.type
_entity_poly.pdbx_seq_one_letter_code
_entity_poly.pdbx_strand_id
1 'polypeptide(L)'
;MVMMMASMLFVTSCEKNDDGSLASDDWVDLGLPSGLLWATRNVGATSPEDYGDYFAWGETTPKSVYLWTTYIYCNGDYNQLTKYCNNSDYGYKRFTDSLTILQPGDDAATANYGGRIPTKEEWQELKNNTTSIWTTQNGVNGQLFTGTNGNSLFLPAAGYRWNDTLYTAGSYGYYRSSSLYTDSPVYAWDYLFISREQGMIYFRRYRGLPVRAVCQK
;
A
#
# COMPACT_ATOMS: atom_id res chain seq x y z
N MET A 1 -19.90 -26.50 21.02
CA MET A 1 -19.46 -26.71 19.63
C MET A 1 -18.77 -25.43 19.20
N VAL A 2 -17.44 -25.40 19.32
CA VAL A 2 -16.63 -24.21 18.98
C VAL A 2 -16.38 -24.27 17.48
N MET A 3 -16.95 -23.31 16.76
CA MET A 3 -16.78 -23.18 15.33
C MET A 3 -15.44 -22.47 15.09
N MET A 4 -14.40 -23.23 14.73
CA MET A 4 -13.12 -22.70 14.25
C MET A 4 -13.37 -22.01 12.91
N MET A 5 -13.39 -20.68 12.88
CA MET A 5 -13.28 -19.91 11.63
C MET A 5 -11.86 -20.07 11.12
N ALA A 6 -11.68 -20.89 10.10
CA ALA A 6 -10.46 -20.93 9.32
C ALA A 6 -10.35 -19.61 8.55
N SER A 7 -9.41 -18.77 8.94
CA SER A 7 -8.99 -17.61 8.14
C SER A 7 -8.36 -18.15 6.85
N MET A 8 -9.08 -18.08 5.74
CA MET A 8 -8.51 -18.35 4.42
C MET A 8 -7.54 -17.21 4.10
N LEU A 9 -6.25 -17.45 4.29
CA LEU A 9 -5.20 -16.64 3.71
C LEU A 9 -5.27 -16.82 2.18
N PHE A 10 -5.80 -15.83 1.48
CA PHE A 10 -5.68 -15.76 0.03
C PHE A 10 -4.20 -15.44 -0.29
N VAL A 11 -3.45 -16.49 -0.63
CA VAL A 11 -2.09 -16.33 -1.15
C VAL A 11 -2.23 -15.91 -2.61
N THR A 12 -2.09 -14.62 -2.89
CA THR A 12 -1.93 -14.15 -4.27
C THR A 12 -0.50 -14.46 -4.70
N SER A 13 -0.32 -15.43 -5.59
CA SER A 13 0.95 -15.67 -6.27
C SER A 13 1.21 -14.54 -7.28
N CYS A 14 2.49 -14.25 -7.55
CA CYS A 14 2.88 -13.36 -8.62
C CYS A 14 2.34 -13.86 -9.96
N GLU A 15 1.98 -12.95 -10.87
CA GLU A 15 1.70 -13.36 -12.26
C GLU A 15 2.92 -14.07 -12.84
N LYS A 16 2.67 -15.23 -13.44
CA LYS A 16 3.70 -16.03 -14.11
C LYS A 16 3.54 -15.85 -15.60
N ASN A 17 4.66 -15.82 -16.29
CA ASN A 17 4.69 -15.96 -17.75
C ASN A 17 4.05 -17.30 -18.18
N ASP A 18 3.71 -17.45 -19.46
CA ASP A 18 3.13 -18.68 -20.03
C ASP A 18 3.99 -19.94 -19.79
N ASP A 19 5.31 -19.78 -19.50
CA ASP A 19 6.23 -20.86 -19.16
C ASP A 19 6.29 -21.17 -17.65
N GLY A 20 5.48 -20.49 -16.83
CA GLY A 20 5.43 -20.63 -15.36
C GLY A 20 6.54 -19.90 -14.61
N SER A 21 7.43 -19.16 -15.30
CA SER A 21 8.43 -18.29 -14.67
C SER A 21 7.79 -16.96 -14.27
N LEU A 22 8.28 -16.37 -13.15
CA LEU A 22 7.93 -14.98 -12.82
C LEU A 22 8.51 -14.07 -13.91
N ALA A 23 7.78 -13.03 -14.31
CA ALA A 23 8.34 -11.93 -15.09
C ALA A 23 9.46 -11.30 -14.26
N SER A 24 10.71 -11.70 -14.54
CA SER A 24 11.87 -11.45 -13.67
C SER A 24 12.16 -9.97 -13.45
N ASP A 25 11.66 -9.11 -14.32
CA ASP A 25 11.93 -7.67 -14.28
C ASP A 25 10.90 -6.88 -13.45
N ASP A 26 9.77 -7.49 -13.11
CA ASP A 26 8.69 -6.84 -12.36
C ASP A 26 8.78 -7.03 -10.84
N TRP A 27 9.60 -8.00 -10.38
CA TRP A 27 9.66 -8.38 -8.99
C TRP A 27 11.10 -8.55 -8.51
N VAL A 28 11.39 -8.10 -7.28
CA VAL A 28 12.70 -8.23 -6.63
C VAL A 28 12.57 -9.06 -5.34
N ASP A 29 13.44 -10.05 -5.20
CA ASP A 29 13.67 -10.79 -3.96
C ASP A 29 14.73 -10.06 -3.15
N LEU A 30 14.38 -9.53 -1.98
CA LEU A 30 15.31 -8.85 -1.07
C LEU A 30 15.90 -9.78 -0.01
N GLY A 31 15.58 -11.07 -0.05
CA GLY A 31 16.02 -12.04 0.96
C GLY A 31 15.33 -11.82 2.31
N LEU A 32 14.08 -11.32 2.32
CA LEU A 32 13.31 -11.10 3.54
C LEU A 32 12.88 -12.44 4.18
N PRO A 33 12.72 -12.51 5.51
CA PRO A 33 12.30 -13.71 6.22
C PRO A 33 10.98 -14.30 5.73
N SER A 34 10.02 -13.47 5.31
CA SER A 34 8.73 -13.91 4.74
C SER A 34 8.87 -14.57 3.36
N GLY A 35 9.98 -14.35 2.66
CA GLY A 35 10.16 -14.74 1.26
C GLY A 35 9.34 -13.93 0.26
N LEU A 36 8.72 -12.82 0.69
CA LEU A 36 7.95 -11.94 -0.19
C LEU A 36 8.84 -11.30 -1.26
N LEU A 37 8.30 -11.27 -2.47
CA LEU A 37 8.82 -10.46 -3.56
C LEU A 37 8.14 -9.10 -3.55
N TRP A 38 8.91 -8.06 -3.88
CA TRP A 38 8.43 -6.68 -4.00
C TRP A 38 8.42 -6.27 -5.46
N ALA A 39 7.35 -5.61 -5.89
CA ALA A 39 7.29 -5.04 -7.24
C ALA A 39 8.42 -4.02 -7.45
N THR A 40 9.04 -4.00 -8.61
CA THR A 40 10.15 -3.08 -8.92
C THR A 40 9.71 -1.64 -9.14
N ARG A 41 8.42 -1.41 -9.45
CA ARG A 41 7.80 -0.10 -9.69
C ARG A 41 6.45 0.04 -9.00
N ASN A 42 5.96 1.26 -8.87
CA ASN A 42 4.64 1.55 -8.33
C ASN A 42 3.52 1.09 -9.29
N VAL A 43 2.35 0.81 -8.76
CA VAL A 43 1.15 0.55 -9.59
C VAL A 43 0.90 1.76 -10.50
N GLY A 44 0.70 1.51 -11.80
CA GLY A 44 0.55 2.54 -12.83
C GLY A 44 1.84 3.19 -13.32
N ALA A 45 3.02 2.82 -12.77
CA ALA A 45 4.32 3.31 -13.20
C ALA A 45 4.90 2.47 -14.36
N THR A 46 5.72 3.08 -15.20
CA THR A 46 6.45 2.42 -16.29
C THR A 46 7.93 2.17 -15.96
N SER A 47 8.46 2.86 -14.96
CA SER A 47 9.84 2.70 -14.45
C SER A 47 9.88 2.74 -12.92
N PRO A 48 10.97 2.28 -12.28
CA PRO A 48 11.13 2.32 -10.82
C PRO A 48 11.04 3.72 -10.21
N GLU A 49 11.40 4.76 -10.96
CA GLU A 49 11.41 6.15 -10.54
C GLU A 49 10.06 6.86 -10.71
N ASP A 50 9.18 6.33 -11.56
CA ASP A 50 7.87 6.92 -11.78
C ASP A 50 7.02 6.83 -10.52
N TYR A 51 6.28 7.91 -10.23
CA TYR A 51 5.40 7.97 -9.08
C TYR A 51 4.22 7.01 -9.18
N GLY A 52 3.81 6.65 -10.41
CA GLY A 52 2.64 5.83 -10.68
C GLY A 52 1.32 6.51 -10.34
N ASP A 53 0.29 5.70 -10.19
CA ASP A 53 -1.04 6.15 -9.84
C ASP A 53 -1.22 6.30 -8.33
N TYR A 54 -2.21 7.10 -7.94
CA TYR A 54 -2.57 7.35 -6.55
C TYR A 54 -3.93 6.74 -6.25
N PHE A 55 -4.04 6.06 -5.12
CA PHE A 55 -5.28 5.37 -4.73
C PHE A 55 -5.72 5.80 -3.33
N ALA A 56 -7.01 6.07 -3.15
CA ALA A 56 -7.58 6.10 -1.82
C ALA A 56 -7.63 4.67 -1.26
N TRP A 57 -7.55 4.51 0.04
CA TRP A 57 -7.46 3.20 0.68
C TRP A 57 -8.70 2.35 0.40
N GLY A 58 -8.51 1.16 -0.19
CA GLY A 58 -9.59 0.28 -0.61
C GLY A 58 -10.21 0.62 -1.98
N GLU A 59 -9.76 1.66 -2.66
CA GLU A 59 -10.19 1.96 -4.03
C GLU A 59 -9.19 1.40 -5.04
N THR A 60 -9.68 0.83 -6.12
CA THR A 60 -8.86 0.16 -7.15
C THR A 60 -8.70 0.98 -8.42
N THR A 61 -9.33 2.16 -8.47
CA THR A 61 -9.25 3.09 -9.61
C THR A 61 -8.74 4.44 -9.14
N PRO A 62 -7.72 5.01 -9.80
CA PRO A 62 -7.28 6.38 -9.52
C PRO A 62 -8.36 7.39 -9.88
N LYS A 63 -8.34 8.56 -9.23
CA LYS A 63 -9.31 9.63 -9.46
C LYS A 63 -8.66 11.01 -9.41
N SER A 64 -9.39 12.04 -9.85
CA SER A 64 -8.89 13.41 -9.90
C SER A 64 -9.02 14.15 -8.56
N VAL A 65 -9.99 13.77 -7.70
CA VAL A 65 -10.30 14.48 -6.45
C VAL A 65 -10.37 13.51 -5.28
N TYR A 66 -9.57 13.77 -4.23
CA TYR A 66 -9.41 12.94 -3.04
C TYR A 66 -9.98 13.64 -1.81
N LEU A 67 -11.27 13.45 -1.54
CA LEU A 67 -12.04 14.00 -0.41
C LEU A 67 -12.96 12.94 0.18
N TRP A 68 -13.52 13.16 1.37
CA TRP A 68 -14.57 12.29 1.92
C TRP A 68 -15.80 12.19 1.01
N THR A 69 -16.16 13.29 0.34
CA THR A 69 -17.29 13.33 -0.59
C THR A 69 -17.10 12.52 -1.87
N THR A 70 -15.88 12.13 -2.18
CA THR A 70 -15.54 11.29 -3.34
C THR A 70 -15.04 9.90 -2.94
N TYR A 71 -14.95 9.59 -1.63
CA TYR A 71 -14.50 8.30 -1.15
C TYR A 71 -15.63 7.28 -1.15
N ILE A 72 -15.42 6.12 -1.81
CA ILE A 72 -16.51 5.16 -2.06
C ILE A 72 -17.01 4.43 -0.82
N TYR A 73 -16.18 4.29 0.23
CA TYR A 73 -16.55 3.58 1.46
C TYR A 73 -17.06 4.52 2.57
N CYS A 74 -17.69 5.62 2.18
CA CYS A 74 -18.45 6.46 3.09
C CYS A 74 -19.60 7.15 2.36
N ASN A 75 -20.58 7.65 3.13
CA ASN A 75 -21.66 8.45 2.61
C ASN A 75 -21.35 9.95 2.77
N GLY A 76 -20.21 10.37 2.18
CA GLY A 76 -19.80 11.77 2.03
C GLY A 76 -19.07 12.41 3.22
N ASP A 77 -18.97 11.75 4.38
CA ASP A 77 -18.27 12.30 5.55
C ASP A 77 -17.54 11.20 6.36
N TYR A 78 -16.58 11.62 7.21
CA TYR A 78 -15.72 10.73 7.99
C TYR A 78 -16.48 9.82 8.98
N ASN A 79 -17.64 10.24 9.47
CA ASN A 79 -18.49 9.48 10.39
C ASN A 79 -19.65 8.76 9.68
N GLN A 80 -19.52 8.53 8.39
CA GLN A 80 -20.52 7.87 7.54
C GLN A 80 -19.89 6.69 6.77
N LEU A 81 -19.01 5.93 7.43
CA LEU A 81 -18.31 4.79 6.80
C LEU A 81 -19.28 3.66 6.50
N THR A 82 -19.09 3.00 5.35
CA THR A 82 -19.94 1.90 4.86
C THR A 82 -19.19 0.58 4.74
N LYS A 83 -17.86 0.59 4.95
CA LYS A 83 -16.99 -0.60 4.92
C LYS A 83 -15.71 -0.37 5.71
N TYR A 84 -15.12 -1.43 6.28
CA TYR A 84 -13.93 -1.38 7.12
C TYR A 84 -14.12 -0.43 8.31
N CYS A 85 -15.19 -0.66 9.06
CA CYS A 85 -15.57 0.18 10.19
C CYS A 85 -15.79 -0.66 11.45
N ASN A 86 -14.84 -0.65 12.35
CA ASN A 86 -14.90 -1.38 13.61
C ASN A 86 -15.49 -0.58 14.78
N ASN A 87 -15.95 0.66 14.54
CA ASN A 87 -16.53 1.54 15.55
C ASN A 87 -17.78 2.24 15.01
N SER A 88 -18.93 1.98 15.66
CA SER A 88 -20.25 2.48 15.24
C SER A 88 -20.38 4.01 15.22
N ASP A 89 -19.51 4.75 15.90
CA ASP A 89 -19.54 6.22 15.91
C ASP A 89 -19.06 6.82 14.58
N TYR A 90 -18.31 6.02 13.80
CA TYR A 90 -17.85 6.38 12.46
C TYR A 90 -18.68 5.74 11.34
N GLY A 91 -19.56 4.78 11.67
CA GLY A 91 -20.34 4.03 10.69
C GLY A 91 -21.64 4.71 10.29
N TYR A 92 -21.94 4.73 8.98
CA TYR A 92 -23.23 5.18 8.47
C TYR A 92 -24.37 4.39 9.11
N LYS A 93 -25.32 5.10 9.76
CA LYS A 93 -26.39 4.49 10.55
C LYS A 93 -25.89 3.47 11.58
N ARG A 94 -24.73 3.76 12.21
CA ARG A 94 -24.04 2.91 13.19
C ARG A 94 -23.54 1.58 12.62
N PHE A 95 -23.25 1.54 11.32
CA PHE A 95 -22.67 0.37 10.66
C PHE A 95 -21.32 -0.01 11.28
N THR A 96 -21.08 -1.31 11.43
CA THR A 96 -19.77 -1.89 11.76
C THR A 96 -19.54 -3.18 11.01
N ASP A 97 -18.26 -3.48 10.74
CA ASP A 97 -17.78 -4.78 10.29
C ASP A 97 -16.49 -5.16 11.04
N SER A 98 -15.98 -6.36 10.78
CA SER A 98 -14.74 -6.88 11.39
C SER A 98 -13.55 -6.85 10.42
N LEU A 99 -13.67 -6.17 9.28
CA LEU A 99 -12.64 -6.14 8.25
C LEU A 99 -11.53 -5.15 8.66
N THR A 100 -10.33 -5.66 8.89
CA THR A 100 -9.15 -4.86 9.28
C THR A 100 -8.04 -4.89 8.24
N ILE A 101 -8.17 -5.72 7.21
CA ILE A 101 -7.25 -5.85 6.08
C ILE A 101 -8.08 -5.74 4.79
N LEU A 102 -7.54 -5.08 3.76
CA LEU A 102 -8.21 -4.96 2.46
C LEU A 102 -8.54 -6.35 1.89
N GLN A 103 -9.75 -6.49 1.42
CA GLN A 103 -10.17 -7.66 0.67
C GLN A 103 -9.59 -7.58 -0.75
N PRO A 104 -9.38 -8.71 -1.45
CA PRO A 104 -8.77 -8.71 -2.80
C PRO A 104 -9.50 -7.82 -3.81
N GLY A 105 -10.83 -7.72 -3.73
CA GLY A 105 -11.63 -6.85 -4.62
C GLY A 105 -11.47 -5.35 -4.35
N ASP A 106 -10.84 -4.97 -3.23
CA ASP A 106 -10.61 -3.58 -2.81
C ASP A 106 -9.11 -3.24 -2.81
N ASP A 107 -8.27 -4.12 -3.35
CA ASP A 107 -6.82 -3.97 -3.36
C ASP A 107 -6.35 -3.48 -4.73
N ALA A 108 -5.81 -2.26 -4.78
CA ALA A 108 -5.38 -1.64 -6.03
C ALA A 108 -4.22 -2.40 -6.70
N ALA A 109 -3.33 -3.06 -5.94
CA ALA A 109 -2.27 -3.86 -6.51
C ALA A 109 -2.83 -5.15 -7.13
N THR A 110 -3.78 -5.80 -6.46
CA THR A 110 -4.47 -6.99 -7.01
C THR A 110 -5.21 -6.66 -8.31
N ALA A 111 -5.85 -5.49 -8.37
CA ALA A 111 -6.63 -5.11 -9.53
C ALA A 111 -5.79 -4.64 -10.74
N ASN A 112 -4.59 -4.08 -10.52
CA ASN A 112 -3.87 -3.33 -11.57
C ASN A 112 -2.43 -3.79 -11.85
N TYR A 113 -1.85 -4.68 -11.02
CA TYR A 113 -0.44 -5.04 -11.15
C TYR A 113 -0.16 -6.55 -11.00
N GLY A 114 -1.05 -7.27 -10.33
CA GLY A 114 -0.77 -8.59 -9.77
C GLY A 114 -0.17 -8.48 -8.35
N GLY A 115 -0.34 -9.51 -7.54
CA GLY A 115 0.02 -9.46 -6.12
C GLY A 115 -1.01 -8.69 -5.28
N ARG A 116 -0.57 -8.03 -4.22
CA ARG A 116 -1.42 -7.27 -3.28
C ARG A 116 -0.67 -6.12 -2.62
N ILE A 117 -1.38 -5.22 -1.95
CA ILE A 117 -0.78 -4.19 -1.10
C ILE A 117 -0.17 -4.85 0.15
N PRO A 118 1.07 -4.49 0.57
CA PRO A 118 1.69 -5.01 1.79
C PRO A 118 0.89 -4.66 3.03
N THR A 119 0.89 -5.55 4.02
CA THR A 119 0.39 -5.24 5.36
C THR A 119 1.33 -4.29 6.11
N LYS A 120 0.87 -3.77 7.25
CA LYS A 120 1.71 -2.99 8.17
C LYS A 120 2.96 -3.77 8.61
N GLU A 121 2.78 -5.04 8.92
CA GLU A 121 3.84 -5.93 9.41
C GLU A 121 4.89 -6.19 8.31
N GLU A 122 4.49 -6.32 7.06
CA GLU A 122 5.39 -6.52 5.92
C GLU A 122 6.20 -5.26 5.59
N TRP A 123 5.63 -4.07 5.74
CA TRP A 123 6.38 -2.82 5.70
C TRP A 123 7.41 -2.72 6.85
N GLN A 124 7.04 -3.18 8.05
CA GLN A 124 7.97 -3.25 9.18
C GLN A 124 9.09 -4.28 8.94
N GLU A 125 8.74 -5.42 8.32
CA GLU A 125 9.74 -6.43 7.92
C GLU A 125 10.74 -5.85 6.92
N LEU A 126 10.28 -5.17 5.86
CA LEU A 126 11.14 -4.48 4.89
C LEU A 126 12.11 -3.54 5.61
N LYS A 127 11.58 -2.65 6.47
CA LYS A 127 12.39 -1.70 7.24
C LYS A 127 13.45 -2.39 8.11
N ASN A 128 13.07 -3.48 8.79
CA ASN A 128 13.91 -4.11 9.80
C ASN A 128 14.97 -5.06 9.22
N ASN A 129 14.77 -5.55 7.99
CA ASN A 129 15.64 -6.56 7.36
C ASN A 129 16.38 -6.05 6.11
N THR A 130 16.36 -4.74 5.88
CA THR A 130 17.13 -4.08 4.82
C THR A 130 17.94 -2.94 5.38
N THR A 131 19.03 -2.58 4.71
CA THR A 131 19.64 -1.26 4.86
C THR A 131 18.94 -0.29 3.92
N SER A 132 18.84 0.97 4.30
CA SER A 132 18.20 1.96 3.43
C SER A 132 18.91 3.29 3.45
N ILE A 133 18.97 3.94 2.28
CA ILE A 133 19.57 5.25 2.11
C ILE A 133 18.64 6.15 1.29
N TRP A 134 18.56 7.42 1.69
CA TRP A 134 17.97 8.46 0.84
C TRP A 134 18.91 8.75 -0.33
N THR A 135 18.40 8.71 -1.55
CA THR A 135 19.21 8.90 -2.76
C THR A 135 18.36 9.49 -3.89
N THR A 136 19.01 9.74 -5.01
CA THR A 136 18.36 10.17 -6.26
C THR A 136 18.66 9.12 -7.33
N GLN A 137 17.62 8.61 -8.00
CA GLN A 137 17.73 7.71 -9.14
C GLN A 137 17.07 8.36 -10.36
N ASN A 138 17.81 8.49 -11.45
CA ASN A 138 17.37 9.17 -12.70
C ASN A 138 16.71 10.56 -12.45
N GLY A 139 17.26 11.35 -11.51
CA GLY A 139 16.76 12.67 -11.17
C GLY A 139 15.59 12.71 -10.19
N VAL A 140 15.08 11.55 -9.73
CA VAL A 140 13.97 11.42 -8.78
C VAL A 140 14.50 11.04 -7.41
N ASN A 141 14.16 11.84 -6.39
CA ASN A 141 14.49 11.54 -4.99
C ASN A 141 13.67 10.37 -4.47
N GLY A 142 14.28 9.57 -3.60
CA GLY A 142 13.61 8.43 -2.99
C GLY A 142 14.47 7.72 -1.96
N GLN A 143 13.98 6.57 -1.53
CA GLN A 143 14.65 5.68 -0.60
C GLN A 143 15.06 4.39 -1.33
N LEU A 144 16.34 4.04 -1.28
CA LEU A 144 16.85 2.77 -1.78
C LEU A 144 16.99 1.80 -0.60
N PHE A 145 16.29 0.68 -0.67
CA PHE A 145 16.36 -0.43 0.29
C PHE A 145 17.25 -1.51 -0.31
N THR A 146 18.21 -2.01 0.46
CA THR A 146 19.10 -3.09 0.03
C THR A 146 18.96 -4.27 0.99
N GLY A 147 18.57 -5.40 0.45
CA GLY A 147 18.42 -6.66 1.17
C GLY A 147 19.77 -7.32 1.50
N THR A 148 19.73 -8.33 2.38
CA THR A 148 20.93 -9.08 2.79
C THR A 148 21.56 -9.89 1.65
N ASN A 149 20.79 -10.18 0.60
CA ASN A 149 21.25 -10.84 -0.62
C ASN A 149 21.89 -9.87 -1.65
N GLY A 150 21.95 -8.57 -1.36
CA GLY A 150 22.51 -7.53 -2.20
C GLY A 150 21.55 -6.94 -3.23
N ASN A 151 20.35 -7.48 -3.39
CA ASN A 151 19.34 -6.91 -4.27
C ASN A 151 18.73 -5.64 -3.65
N SER A 152 18.27 -4.75 -4.51
CA SER A 152 17.78 -3.43 -4.08
C SER A 152 16.41 -3.10 -4.64
N LEU A 153 15.66 -2.31 -3.87
CA LEU A 153 14.35 -1.76 -4.20
C LEU A 153 14.39 -0.24 -4.04
N PHE A 154 14.08 0.50 -5.11
CA PHE A 154 13.90 1.94 -5.04
C PHE A 154 12.43 2.31 -4.85
N LEU A 155 12.15 3.16 -3.87
CA LEU A 155 10.84 3.77 -3.65
C LEU A 155 10.95 5.28 -3.89
N PRO A 156 10.34 5.85 -4.94
CA PRO A 156 10.36 7.30 -5.16
C PRO A 156 9.61 8.06 -4.05
N ALA A 157 10.07 9.26 -3.75
CA ALA A 157 9.40 10.19 -2.84
C ALA A 157 8.19 10.82 -3.54
N ALA A 158 7.15 10.03 -3.76
CA ALA A 158 6.01 10.36 -4.61
C ALA A 158 4.97 11.29 -3.94
N GLY A 159 5.12 11.62 -2.65
CA GLY A 159 4.14 12.45 -1.94
C GLY A 159 2.78 11.78 -1.80
N TYR A 160 1.72 12.61 -1.73
CA TYR A 160 0.33 12.17 -1.66
C TYR A 160 -0.61 13.17 -2.33
N ARG A 161 -1.82 12.74 -2.70
CA ARG A 161 -2.87 13.61 -3.22
C ARG A 161 -3.93 13.93 -2.17
N TRP A 162 -4.29 15.20 -2.14
CA TRP A 162 -5.42 15.72 -1.36
C TRP A 162 -6.18 16.71 -2.23
N ASN A 163 -7.51 16.57 -2.27
CA ASN A 163 -8.32 17.23 -3.27
C ASN A 163 -7.78 16.90 -4.68
N ASP A 164 -7.52 17.86 -5.52
CA ASP A 164 -6.93 17.75 -6.86
C ASP A 164 -5.41 17.95 -6.89
N THR A 165 -4.79 18.20 -5.75
CA THR A 165 -3.39 18.68 -5.64
C THR A 165 -2.46 17.57 -5.15
N LEU A 166 -1.25 17.50 -5.73
CA LEU A 166 -0.13 16.66 -5.28
C LEU A 166 0.73 17.43 -4.27
N TYR A 167 0.94 16.84 -3.10
CA TYR A 167 1.71 17.43 -2.01
C TYR A 167 3.01 16.67 -1.77
N THR A 168 4.06 17.40 -1.40
CA THR A 168 5.34 16.89 -0.87
C THR A 168 6.09 15.92 -1.77
N ALA A 169 5.73 15.78 -3.04
CA ALA A 169 6.48 15.00 -4.02
C ALA A 169 7.94 15.50 -4.10
N GLY A 170 8.89 14.57 -4.24
CA GLY A 170 10.33 14.83 -4.22
C GLY A 170 10.93 14.97 -2.82
N SER A 171 10.11 15.01 -1.75
CA SER A 171 10.56 15.18 -0.36
C SER A 171 10.07 14.11 0.60
N TYR A 172 8.89 13.54 0.34
CA TYR A 172 8.23 12.53 1.17
C TYR A 172 7.78 11.34 0.32
N GLY A 173 8.06 10.13 0.76
CA GLY A 173 7.41 8.92 0.26
C GLY A 173 6.32 8.48 1.24
N TYR A 174 5.08 8.43 0.76
CA TYR A 174 3.95 7.85 1.47
C TYR A 174 3.47 6.64 0.71
N TYR A 175 3.37 5.49 1.33
CA TYR A 175 2.96 4.25 0.67
C TYR A 175 1.87 3.54 1.44
N ARG A 176 0.83 3.12 0.73
CA ARG A 176 -0.29 2.39 1.31
C ARG A 176 0.13 1.06 1.93
N SER A 177 -0.41 0.80 3.12
CA SER A 177 -0.55 -0.55 3.68
C SER A 177 -1.99 -1.03 3.49
N SER A 178 -2.19 -2.35 3.41
CA SER A 178 -3.53 -2.94 3.37
C SER A 178 -4.23 -2.97 4.74
N SER A 179 -3.55 -2.55 5.82
CA SER A 179 -4.02 -2.64 7.20
C SER A 179 -4.79 -1.40 7.65
N LEU A 180 -5.99 -1.62 8.20
CA LEU A 180 -6.79 -0.57 8.85
C LEU A 180 -6.09 -0.09 10.13
N TYR A 181 -6.18 1.20 10.43
CA TYR A 181 -5.87 1.72 11.77
C TYR A 181 -7.07 1.52 12.69
N THR A 182 -7.01 0.47 13.52
CA THR A 182 -8.17 -0.01 14.30
C THR A 182 -8.62 0.89 15.44
N ASP A 183 -7.74 1.79 15.93
CA ASP A 183 -8.09 2.76 16.98
C ASP A 183 -9.01 3.88 16.44
N SER A 184 -8.95 4.12 15.13
CA SER A 184 -9.85 5.06 14.44
C SER A 184 -10.00 4.69 12.96
N PRO A 185 -11.15 4.14 12.55
CA PRO A 185 -11.35 3.57 11.21
C PRO A 185 -11.37 4.59 10.07
N VAL A 186 -11.25 5.88 10.36
CA VAL A 186 -11.07 6.94 9.34
C VAL A 186 -9.65 7.01 8.79
N TYR A 187 -8.73 6.24 9.38
CA TYR A 187 -7.32 6.12 8.99
C TYR A 187 -6.99 4.70 8.57
N ALA A 188 -5.94 4.56 7.78
CA ALA A 188 -5.25 3.31 7.51
C ALA A 188 -3.77 3.46 7.86
N TRP A 189 -3.08 2.34 8.08
CA TRP A 189 -1.63 2.34 8.20
C TRP A 189 -0.98 2.60 6.85
N ASP A 190 0.09 3.39 6.88
CA ASP A 190 0.91 3.74 5.73
C ASP A 190 2.39 3.72 6.13
N TYR A 191 3.26 3.51 5.15
CA TYR A 191 4.69 3.64 5.34
C TYR A 191 5.13 5.03 4.88
N LEU A 192 5.86 5.75 5.75
CA LEU A 192 6.44 7.06 5.48
C LEU A 192 7.96 6.95 5.47
N PHE A 193 8.59 7.66 4.54
CA PHE A 193 10.01 8.01 4.62
C PHE A 193 10.29 9.43 4.14
N ILE A 194 11.30 10.02 4.73
CA ILE A 194 11.95 11.27 4.33
C ILE A 194 13.46 11.08 4.41
N SER A 195 14.24 12.10 4.08
CA SER A 195 15.71 11.98 4.09
C SER A 195 16.35 11.60 5.42
N ARG A 196 15.64 11.73 6.55
CA ARG A 196 16.19 11.53 7.91
C ARG A 196 15.49 10.47 8.73
N GLU A 197 14.29 10.09 8.35
CA GLU A 197 13.48 9.14 9.13
C GLU A 197 12.54 8.33 8.26
N GLN A 198 12.13 7.17 8.76
CA GLN A 198 11.17 6.30 8.11
C GLN A 198 10.42 5.44 9.13
N GLY A 199 9.19 5.07 8.82
CA GLY A 199 8.40 4.19 9.67
C GLY A 199 6.91 4.16 9.34
N MET A 200 6.19 3.38 10.15
CA MET A 200 4.74 3.30 10.03
C MET A 200 4.09 4.54 10.61
N ILE A 201 3.14 5.09 9.88
CA ILE A 201 2.23 6.14 10.30
C ILE A 201 0.80 5.72 9.99
N TYR A 202 -0.17 6.51 10.41
CA TYR A 202 -1.56 6.37 9.95
C TYR A 202 -2.00 7.66 9.24
N PHE A 203 -2.74 7.50 8.14
CA PHE A 203 -3.17 8.62 7.33
C PHE A 203 -4.61 8.44 6.87
N ARG A 204 -5.31 9.52 6.52
CA ARG A 204 -6.72 9.46 6.15
C ARG A 204 -6.95 8.59 4.92
N ARG A 205 -7.96 7.70 5.00
CA ARG A 205 -8.28 6.71 3.97
C ARG A 205 -8.60 7.32 2.61
N TYR A 206 -9.27 8.46 2.58
CA TYR A 206 -9.68 9.13 1.33
C TYR A 206 -8.52 9.75 0.55
N ARG A 207 -7.38 9.99 1.16
CA ARG A 207 -6.24 10.58 0.45
C ARG A 207 -5.67 9.61 -0.58
N GLY A 208 -5.17 10.13 -1.69
CA GLY A 208 -4.50 9.34 -2.72
C GLY A 208 -3.03 9.13 -2.39
N LEU A 209 -2.60 7.88 -2.22
CA LEU A 209 -1.21 7.51 -2.01
C LEU A 209 -0.77 6.51 -3.09
N PRO A 210 0.52 6.49 -3.45
CA PRO A 210 1.08 5.45 -4.30
C PRO A 210 0.98 4.07 -3.63
N VAL A 211 0.99 3.05 -4.45
CA VAL A 211 0.93 1.65 -4.07
C VAL A 211 2.15 0.92 -4.61
N ARG A 212 2.83 0.15 -3.75
CA ARG A 212 3.86 -0.81 -4.11
C ARG A 212 3.35 -2.21 -3.80
N ALA A 213 3.33 -3.10 -4.79
CA ALA A 213 2.81 -4.44 -4.62
C ALA A 213 3.83 -5.40 -4.00
N VAL A 214 3.31 -6.44 -3.33
CA VAL A 214 4.06 -7.64 -2.93
C VAL A 214 3.35 -8.88 -3.40
N CYS A 215 4.09 -9.98 -3.58
CA CYS A 215 3.51 -11.29 -3.83
C CYS A 215 4.33 -12.40 -3.16
N GLN A 216 3.72 -13.56 -3.00
CA GLN A 216 4.43 -14.75 -2.51
C GLN A 216 5.24 -15.36 -3.65
N LYS A 217 6.47 -15.79 -3.33
CA LYS A 217 7.37 -16.48 -4.26
C LYS A 217 6.82 -17.81 -4.71
#